data_871bf43ab0dd6cd9521a86db6feb3cfe
#
_entry.id   871bf43ab0dd6cd9521a86db6feb3cfe
#
_cell.length_a   1.000
_cell.length_b   1.000
_cell.length_c   1.000
_cell.angle_alpha   90.00
_cell.angle_beta   90.00
_cell.angle_gamma   90.00
#
_symmetry.space_group_name_H-M   'P 1'
#
loop_
_entity.id
_entity.type
_entity.pdbx_description
1 polymer ?
#
loop_
_entity_poly.entity_id
_entity_poly.type
_entity_poly.pdbx_seq_one_letter_code
_entity_poly.pdbx_strand_id
1 'polypeptide(L)'
;MLGAAEKFGDFDHLIRVTGDDILIDGHYLDLAINHHLKTNSEYTDHKLLPSGTETEIFSHEFLKKLTNSILFKNDTEYLTSFVINHRDQFKVSSAPVKKKHQSKLSMTIDTKKDFLKVKNFLKLMSKKNKLYDYSMDDVVAYLKKLNVKKYKNRNSKSYSPNTSLNWNIFCR
;
A
#
# COMPACT_ATOMS: atom_id res chain seq x y z
N MET A 1 3.14 6.14 -13.08
CA MET A 1 3.13 7.02 -11.90
C MET A 1 3.93 8.28 -12.16
N LEU A 2 5.26 8.22 -12.39
CA LEU A 2 6.09 9.41 -12.63
C LEU A 2 5.58 10.27 -13.78
N GLY A 3 5.36 9.72 -14.97
CA GLY A 3 4.88 10.51 -16.11
C GLY A 3 3.48 11.13 -15.93
N ALA A 4 2.63 10.57 -15.06
CA ALA A 4 1.39 11.22 -14.67
C ALA A 4 1.66 12.41 -13.74
N ALA A 5 2.55 12.26 -12.76
CA ALA A 5 2.91 13.34 -11.86
C ALA A 5 3.52 14.53 -12.62
N GLU A 6 4.48 14.29 -13.49
CA GLU A 6 5.16 15.31 -14.30
C GLU A 6 4.20 16.08 -15.21
N LYS A 7 3.10 15.45 -15.63
CA LYS A 7 2.06 16.12 -16.46
C LYS A 7 1.21 17.11 -15.66
N PHE A 8 1.04 16.89 -14.35
CA PHE A 8 0.14 17.70 -13.52
C PHE A 8 0.84 18.75 -12.65
N GLY A 9 2.16 18.75 -12.61
CA GLY A 9 2.94 19.78 -11.91
C GLY A 9 4.16 19.21 -11.17
N ASP A 10 4.84 20.08 -10.44
CA ASP A 10 5.94 19.72 -9.56
C ASP A 10 5.39 19.31 -8.19
N PHE A 11 5.68 18.09 -7.78
CA PHE A 11 5.29 17.53 -6.48
C PHE A 11 6.53 16.95 -5.79
N ASP A 12 6.69 17.23 -4.51
CA ASP A 12 7.78 16.66 -3.71
C ASP A 12 7.51 15.21 -3.33
N HIS A 13 6.22 14.84 -3.17
CA HIS A 13 5.79 13.52 -2.75
C HIS A 13 4.57 13.06 -3.53
N LEU A 14 4.46 11.75 -3.73
CA LEU A 14 3.34 11.11 -4.42
C LEU A 14 2.73 10.03 -3.54
N ILE A 15 1.42 10.02 -3.48
CA ILE A 15 0.65 8.98 -2.79
C ILE A 15 0.10 8.03 -3.85
N ARG A 16 0.37 6.74 -3.69
CA ARG A 16 -0.19 5.69 -4.54
C ARG A 16 -1.38 5.04 -3.85
N VAL A 17 -2.49 5.07 -4.54
CA VAL A 17 -3.70 4.31 -4.22
C VAL A 17 -4.07 3.49 -5.45
N THR A 18 -4.36 2.22 -5.27
CA THR A 18 -4.76 1.33 -6.37
C THR A 18 -6.27 1.17 -6.43
N GLY A 19 -6.82 0.93 -7.63
CA GLY A 19 -8.27 0.90 -7.85
C GLY A 19 -9.00 -0.30 -7.22
N ASP A 20 -8.27 -1.30 -6.78
CA ASP A 20 -8.71 -2.49 -6.06
C ASP A 20 -8.65 -2.33 -4.53
N ASP A 21 -7.96 -1.27 -4.04
CA ASP A 21 -7.79 -0.93 -2.62
C ASP A 21 -8.63 0.30 -2.27
N ILE A 22 -9.95 0.15 -2.27
CA ILE A 22 -10.90 1.26 -2.21
C ILE A 22 -11.26 1.73 -0.79
N LEU A 23 -10.74 1.08 0.25
CA LEU A 23 -11.13 1.35 1.64
C LEU A 23 -10.04 2.10 2.42
N ILE A 24 -9.48 3.14 1.81
CA ILE A 24 -8.47 3.98 2.46
C ILE A 24 -9.09 4.74 3.64
N ASP A 25 -8.43 4.68 4.79
CA ASP A 25 -8.81 5.43 5.99
C ASP A 25 -8.04 6.76 6.02
N GLY A 26 -8.77 7.89 5.98
CA GLY A 26 -8.17 9.22 5.93
C GLY A 26 -7.28 9.53 7.13
N HIS A 27 -7.62 9.04 8.32
CA HIS A 27 -6.79 9.23 9.50
C HIS A 27 -5.43 8.52 9.36
N TYR A 28 -5.42 7.29 8.82
CA TYR A 28 -4.17 6.57 8.56
C TYR A 28 -3.38 7.18 7.40
N LEU A 29 -4.05 7.74 6.41
CA LEU A 29 -3.38 8.49 5.34
C LEU A 29 -2.63 9.70 5.92
N ASP A 30 -3.28 10.50 6.78
CA ASP A 30 -2.64 11.64 7.46
C ASP A 30 -1.46 11.20 8.32
N LEU A 31 -1.61 10.11 9.06
CA LEU A 31 -0.50 9.54 9.86
C LEU A 31 0.67 9.10 8.97
N ALA A 32 0.41 8.51 7.80
CA ALA A 32 1.46 8.13 6.88
C ALA A 32 2.19 9.33 6.29
N ILE A 33 1.46 10.36 5.88
CA ILE A 33 2.04 11.60 5.34
C ILE A 33 2.95 12.24 6.40
N ASN A 34 2.44 12.45 7.61
CA ASN A 34 3.21 13.04 8.70
C ASN A 34 4.44 12.20 9.06
N HIS A 35 4.32 10.88 9.07
CA HIS A 35 5.43 9.97 9.33
C HIS A 35 6.49 10.05 8.23
N HIS A 36 6.07 10.01 6.96
CA HIS A 36 6.93 10.11 5.79
C HIS A 36 7.77 11.39 5.82
N LEU A 37 7.13 12.53 6.03
CA LEU A 37 7.80 13.83 6.11
C LEU A 37 8.76 13.90 7.30
N LYS A 38 8.30 13.49 8.50
CA LYS A 38 9.13 13.50 9.72
C LYS A 38 10.37 12.64 9.62
N THR A 39 10.26 11.47 8.97
CA THR A 39 11.39 10.56 8.80
C THR A 39 12.23 10.89 7.57
N ASN A 40 11.78 11.84 6.74
CA ASN A 40 12.39 12.15 5.44
C ASN A 40 12.65 10.88 4.63
N SER A 41 11.64 10.02 4.54
CA SER A 41 11.73 8.72 3.86
C SER A 41 11.63 8.86 2.35
N GLU A 42 12.29 7.97 1.61
CA GLU A 42 12.13 7.84 0.17
C GLU A 42 10.84 7.08 -0.17
N TYR A 43 10.50 6.11 0.68
CA TYR A 43 9.27 5.31 0.59
C TYR A 43 8.67 5.05 1.97
N THR A 44 7.35 5.13 2.07
CA THR A 44 6.61 4.80 3.30
C THR A 44 5.40 3.93 2.98
N ASP A 45 5.22 2.86 3.75
CA ASP A 45 4.07 1.95 3.67
C ASP A 45 3.27 1.88 4.98
N HIS A 46 2.11 1.21 4.94
CA HIS A 46 1.29 0.83 6.08
C HIS A 46 1.16 -0.68 6.23
N LYS A 47 2.23 -1.40 6.12
CA LYS A 47 2.31 -2.85 6.00
C LYS A 47 1.50 -3.67 7.03
N LEU A 48 1.12 -3.09 8.15
CA LEU A 48 0.39 -3.77 9.21
C LEU A 48 -1.13 -3.55 9.16
N LEU A 49 -1.63 -2.65 8.33
CA LEU A 49 -3.06 -2.50 8.09
C LEU A 49 -3.63 -3.70 7.34
N PRO A 50 -4.96 -3.92 7.39
CA PRO A 50 -5.62 -4.85 6.48
C PRO A 50 -5.32 -4.48 5.03
N SER A 51 -4.85 -5.42 4.21
CA SER A 51 -4.63 -5.17 2.78
C SER A 51 -5.92 -4.66 2.13
N GLY A 52 -5.81 -3.69 1.22
CA GLY A 52 -6.96 -2.97 0.64
C GLY A 52 -7.37 -1.71 1.41
N THR A 53 -6.62 -1.36 2.47
CA THR A 53 -6.78 -0.12 3.23
C THR A 53 -5.47 0.64 3.36
N GLU A 54 -4.43 0.13 2.74
CA GLU A 54 -3.08 0.64 2.79
C GLU A 54 -2.88 1.77 1.77
N THR A 55 -1.90 2.63 2.06
CA THR A 55 -1.41 3.64 1.11
C THR A 55 0.11 3.54 1.04
N GLU A 56 0.67 3.99 -0.07
CA GLU A 56 2.10 4.06 -0.28
C GLU A 56 2.49 5.49 -0.63
N ILE A 57 3.55 5.98 -0.02
CA ILE A 57 4.06 7.33 -0.25
C ILE A 57 5.48 7.22 -0.78
N PHE A 58 5.76 7.96 -1.85
CA PHE A 58 7.06 8.04 -2.49
C PHE A 58 7.53 9.49 -2.52
N SER A 59 8.81 9.75 -2.27
CA SER A 59 9.39 11.02 -2.68
C SER A 59 9.52 11.06 -4.21
N HIS A 60 9.35 12.22 -4.80
CA HIS A 60 9.44 12.40 -6.25
C HIS A 60 10.84 12.06 -6.77
N GLU A 61 11.88 12.50 -6.06
CA GLU A 61 13.26 12.18 -6.41
C GLU A 61 13.52 10.66 -6.41
N PHE A 62 12.98 9.96 -5.43
CA PHE A 62 13.11 8.50 -5.36
C PHE A 62 12.46 7.82 -6.56
N LEU A 63 11.26 8.26 -6.96
CA LEU A 63 10.62 7.75 -8.16
C LEU A 63 11.44 8.03 -9.42
N LYS A 64 12.04 9.21 -9.55
CA LYS A 64 12.95 9.53 -10.66
C LYS A 64 14.17 8.59 -10.66
N LYS A 65 14.80 8.36 -9.52
CA LYS A 65 15.92 7.41 -9.39
C LYS A 65 15.51 5.99 -9.82
N LEU A 66 14.36 5.51 -9.35
CA LEU A 66 13.87 4.18 -9.70
C LEU A 66 13.61 4.04 -11.20
N THR A 67 12.91 4.98 -11.81
CA THR A 67 12.54 4.91 -13.23
C THR A 67 13.74 5.04 -14.17
N ASN A 68 14.79 5.71 -13.75
CA ASN A 68 16.04 5.85 -14.51
C ASN A 68 16.96 4.63 -14.33
N SER A 69 16.69 3.75 -13.38
CA SER A 69 17.50 2.56 -13.21
C SER A 69 17.18 1.52 -14.29
N ILE A 70 18.22 0.93 -14.89
CA ILE A 70 18.09 -0.06 -15.97
C ILE A 70 17.36 -1.32 -15.47
N LEU A 71 17.54 -1.66 -14.22
CA LEU A 71 16.94 -2.84 -13.58
C LEU A 71 15.43 -2.71 -13.41
N PHE A 72 14.95 -1.51 -13.20
CA PHE A 72 13.53 -1.23 -13.05
C PHE A 72 12.74 -1.39 -14.36
N LYS A 73 13.38 -1.19 -15.52
CA LYS A 73 12.71 -1.28 -16.83
C LYS A 73 12.24 -2.69 -17.20
N ASN A 74 12.79 -3.70 -16.59
CA ASN A 74 12.53 -5.10 -16.94
C ASN A 74 11.54 -5.82 -16.02
N ASP A 75 11.11 -5.22 -14.88
CA ASP A 75 10.38 -5.93 -13.81
C ASP A 75 9.26 -5.09 -13.19
N THR A 76 8.49 -4.39 -13.99
CA THR A 76 7.74 -3.19 -13.59
C THR A 76 6.30 -3.40 -13.11
N GLU A 77 5.78 -4.61 -13.06
CA GLU A 77 4.40 -4.81 -12.61
C GLU A 77 4.21 -4.44 -11.12
N TYR A 78 5.27 -4.58 -10.32
CA TYR A 78 5.25 -4.30 -8.88
C TYR A 78 6.38 -3.38 -8.43
N LEU A 79 6.20 -2.07 -8.63
CA LEU A 79 7.10 -1.01 -8.14
C LEU A 79 7.53 -1.25 -6.68
N THR A 80 6.58 -1.63 -5.86
CA THR A 80 6.72 -1.86 -4.43
C THR A 80 7.58 -3.06 -4.09
N SER A 81 7.49 -4.14 -4.87
CA SER A 81 8.26 -5.37 -4.60
C SER A 81 9.75 -5.12 -4.70
N PHE A 82 10.18 -4.30 -5.66
CA PHE A 82 11.57 -3.90 -5.80
C PHE A 82 12.06 -3.16 -4.55
N VAL A 83 11.31 -2.15 -4.10
CA VAL A 83 11.68 -1.36 -2.92
C VAL A 83 11.71 -2.20 -1.65
N ILE A 84 10.72 -3.09 -1.47
CA ILE A 84 10.62 -3.95 -0.29
C ILE A 84 11.76 -4.96 -0.23
N ASN A 85 12.16 -5.52 -1.37
CA ASN A 85 13.25 -6.51 -1.43
C ASN A 85 14.64 -5.90 -1.22
N HIS A 86 14.76 -4.57 -1.33
CA HIS A 86 16.02 -3.83 -1.24
C HIS A 86 15.95 -2.71 -0.20
N ARG A 87 15.25 -2.96 0.89
CA ARG A 87 15.03 -1.99 1.99
C ARG A 87 16.31 -1.44 2.60
N ASP A 88 17.37 -2.22 2.57
CA ASP A 88 18.72 -1.86 3.04
C ASP A 88 19.40 -0.78 2.19
N GLN A 89 18.98 -0.63 0.94
CA GLN A 89 19.55 0.33 -0.02
C GLN A 89 18.79 1.66 -0.07
N PHE A 90 17.61 1.72 0.55
CA PHE A 90 16.71 2.86 0.46
C PHE A 90 16.25 3.31 1.84
N LYS A 91 15.93 4.59 1.97
CA LYS A 91 15.35 5.13 3.18
C LYS A 91 13.86 4.81 3.28
N VAL A 92 13.58 3.56 3.65
CA VAL A 92 12.23 3.00 3.74
C VAL A 92 11.72 3.06 5.17
N SER A 93 10.48 3.51 5.37
CA SER A 93 9.79 3.46 6.64
C SER A 93 8.43 2.78 6.55
N SER A 94 7.90 2.36 7.69
CA SER A 94 6.51 1.91 7.82
C SER A 94 5.80 2.83 8.80
N ALA A 95 4.68 3.41 8.37
CA ALA A 95 3.90 4.29 9.23
C ALA A 95 3.29 3.51 10.40
N PRO A 96 3.17 4.12 11.59
CA PRO A 96 2.71 3.44 12.79
C PRO A 96 1.24 3.04 12.68
N VAL A 97 0.95 1.78 13.06
CA VAL A 97 -0.41 1.24 13.08
C VAL A 97 -0.77 0.81 14.49
N LYS A 98 -1.90 1.29 15.02
CA LYS A 98 -2.42 0.89 16.34
C LYS A 98 -2.57 -0.64 16.39
N LYS A 99 -2.08 -1.27 17.45
CA LYS A 99 -2.09 -2.75 17.60
C LYS A 99 -3.46 -3.39 17.34
N LYS A 100 -4.55 -2.72 17.76
CA LYS A 100 -5.94 -3.20 17.54
C LYS A 100 -6.36 -3.21 16.06
N HIS A 101 -5.70 -2.45 15.19
CA HIS A 101 -5.96 -2.33 13.76
C HIS A 101 -5.05 -3.19 12.89
N GLN A 102 -4.01 -3.79 13.47
CA GLN A 102 -3.13 -4.69 12.75
C GLN A 102 -3.88 -5.96 12.32
N SER A 103 -3.76 -6.33 11.05
CA SER A 103 -4.45 -7.49 10.51
C SER A 103 -3.72 -8.09 9.32
N LYS A 104 -3.79 -9.42 9.20
CA LYS A 104 -3.35 -10.18 8.02
C LYS A 104 -4.51 -10.48 7.06
N LEU A 105 -5.69 -9.93 7.33
CA LEU A 105 -6.88 -10.11 6.50
C LEU A 105 -6.89 -9.03 5.40
N SER A 106 -7.53 -9.34 4.28
CA SER A 106 -7.58 -8.45 3.11
C SER A 106 -9.00 -7.94 2.85
N MET A 107 -9.07 -6.67 2.44
CA MET A 107 -10.23 -6.01 1.84
C MET A 107 -9.97 -5.63 0.36
N THR A 108 -8.81 -6.00 -0.21
CA THR A 108 -8.50 -5.84 -1.64
C THR A 108 -9.51 -6.60 -2.50
N ILE A 109 -9.81 -6.10 -3.69
CA ILE A 109 -10.79 -6.68 -4.62
C ILE A 109 -10.07 -7.39 -5.77
N ASP A 110 -9.62 -8.62 -5.56
CA ASP A 110 -9.00 -9.45 -6.60
C ASP A 110 -9.99 -10.39 -7.28
N THR A 111 -11.06 -10.75 -6.59
CA THR A 111 -12.03 -11.74 -7.05
C THR A 111 -13.47 -11.27 -6.84
N LYS A 112 -14.42 -11.96 -7.50
CA LYS A 112 -15.86 -11.73 -7.26
C LYS A 112 -16.26 -11.90 -5.79
N LYS A 113 -15.59 -12.77 -5.04
CA LYS A 113 -15.82 -12.95 -3.59
C LYS A 113 -15.36 -11.73 -2.80
N ASP A 114 -14.23 -11.15 -3.17
CA ASP A 114 -13.73 -9.96 -2.53
C ASP A 114 -14.61 -8.76 -2.81
N PHE A 115 -15.06 -8.61 -4.07
CA PHE A 115 -16.06 -7.61 -4.43
C PHE A 115 -17.33 -7.72 -3.56
N LEU A 116 -17.87 -8.91 -3.39
CA LEU A 116 -19.06 -9.14 -2.55
C LEU A 116 -18.78 -8.81 -1.07
N LYS A 117 -17.60 -9.14 -0.57
CA LYS A 117 -17.15 -8.83 0.79
C LYS A 117 -17.14 -7.32 1.01
N VAL A 118 -16.49 -6.56 0.14
CA VAL A 118 -16.40 -5.10 0.21
C VAL A 118 -17.77 -4.47 0.00
N LYS A 119 -18.54 -4.91 -0.98
CA LYS A 119 -19.93 -4.45 -1.20
C LYS A 119 -20.80 -4.64 0.05
N ASN A 120 -20.69 -5.76 0.75
CA ASN A 120 -21.44 -6.01 1.97
C ASN A 120 -20.98 -5.11 3.12
N PHE A 121 -19.70 -4.84 3.24
CA PHE A 121 -19.18 -3.84 4.18
C PHE A 121 -19.77 -2.46 3.92
N LEU A 122 -19.69 -1.97 2.68
CA LEU A 122 -20.22 -0.66 2.30
C LEU A 122 -21.74 -0.56 2.52
N LYS A 123 -22.51 -1.61 2.21
CA LYS A 123 -23.93 -1.69 2.54
C LYS A 123 -24.20 -1.59 4.04
N LEU A 124 -23.35 -2.23 4.87
CA LEU A 124 -23.46 -2.14 6.32
C LEU A 124 -23.17 -0.72 6.81
N MET A 125 -22.14 -0.09 6.25
CA MET A 125 -21.80 1.31 6.60
C MET A 125 -22.89 2.29 6.15
N SER A 126 -23.47 2.10 4.97
CA SER A 126 -24.62 2.89 4.50
C SER A 126 -25.81 2.80 5.46
N LYS A 127 -26.16 1.59 5.93
CA LYS A 127 -27.23 1.40 6.93
C LYS A 127 -26.96 2.08 8.27
N LYS A 128 -25.71 2.36 8.58
CA LYS A 128 -25.28 3.07 9.78
C LYS A 128 -25.07 4.57 9.56
N ASN A 129 -25.40 5.09 8.38
CA ASN A 129 -25.10 6.47 7.94
C ASN A 129 -23.59 6.81 8.02
N LYS A 130 -22.72 5.83 7.75
CA LYS A 130 -21.26 5.95 7.81
C LYS A 130 -20.57 5.62 6.49
N LEU A 131 -21.27 5.71 5.36
CA LEU A 131 -20.71 5.26 4.06
C LEU A 131 -19.43 6.01 3.69
N TYR A 132 -19.36 7.28 4.02
CA TYR A 132 -18.20 8.16 3.74
C TYR A 132 -17.41 8.54 5.02
N ASP A 133 -17.80 7.98 6.16
CA ASP A 133 -17.22 8.28 7.48
C ASP A 133 -16.97 6.98 8.29
N TYR A 134 -16.69 5.89 7.61
CA TYR A 134 -16.24 4.68 8.29
C TYR A 134 -14.79 4.84 8.74
N SER A 135 -14.45 4.18 9.83
CA SER A 135 -13.11 4.16 10.40
C SER A 135 -12.45 2.78 10.29
N MET A 136 -11.16 2.72 10.56
CA MET A 136 -10.44 1.44 10.65
C MET A 136 -11.01 0.52 11.75
N ASP A 137 -11.60 1.07 12.82
CA ASP A 137 -12.33 0.26 13.80
C ASP A 137 -13.53 -0.47 13.16
N ASP A 138 -14.26 0.18 12.26
CA ASP A 138 -15.38 -0.43 11.54
C ASP A 138 -14.90 -1.55 10.59
N VAL A 139 -13.81 -1.31 9.86
CA VAL A 139 -13.20 -2.29 8.95
C VAL A 139 -12.76 -3.53 9.73
N VAL A 140 -11.99 -3.34 10.80
CA VAL A 140 -11.48 -4.45 11.62
C VAL A 140 -12.61 -5.19 12.33
N ALA A 141 -13.62 -4.49 12.85
CA ALA A 141 -14.79 -5.12 13.45
C ALA A 141 -15.57 -5.98 12.45
N TYR A 142 -15.69 -5.51 11.19
CA TYR A 142 -16.31 -6.29 10.12
C TYR A 142 -15.48 -7.54 9.79
N LEU A 143 -14.16 -7.39 9.61
CA LEU A 143 -13.26 -8.50 9.32
C LEU A 143 -13.28 -9.59 10.41
N LYS A 144 -13.36 -9.20 11.70
CA LYS A 144 -13.47 -10.14 12.82
C LYS A 144 -14.76 -10.96 12.79
N LYS A 145 -15.86 -10.41 12.28
CA LYS A 145 -17.15 -11.13 12.13
C LYS A 145 -17.13 -12.10 10.96
N LEU A 146 -16.31 -11.85 9.95
CA LEU A 146 -16.13 -12.77 8.85
C LEU A 146 -15.36 -13.98 9.35
N ASN A 147 -15.82 -15.20 9.00
CA ASN A 147 -15.11 -16.40 9.37
C ASN A 147 -13.70 -16.38 8.77
N VAL A 148 -12.70 -16.06 9.60
CA VAL A 148 -11.30 -15.76 9.27
C VAL A 148 -10.67 -16.77 8.30
N LYS A 149 -11.08 -18.05 8.36
CA LYS A 149 -10.61 -19.12 7.46
C LYS A 149 -10.95 -18.88 5.98
N LYS A 150 -11.97 -18.08 5.65
CA LYS A 150 -12.44 -17.84 4.27
C LYS A 150 -11.69 -16.70 3.56
N TYR A 151 -11.07 -15.78 4.31
CA TYR A 151 -10.54 -14.52 3.79
C TYR A 151 -9.06 -14.30 4.13
N LYS A 152 -8.33 -15.40 4.37
CA LYS A 152 -6.86 -15.30 4.50
C LYS A 152 -6.29 -14.71 3.21
N ASN A 153 -5.44 -13.72 3.40
CA ASN A 153 -4.72 -13.06 2.32
C ASN A 153 -3.98 -14.12 1.47
N ARG A 154 -4.32 -14.27 0.19
CA ARG A 154 -3.65 -15.17 -0.74
C ARG A 154 -2.30 -14.63 -1.20
N ASN A 155 -2.05 -13.34 -0.98
CA ASN A 155 -0.82 -12.64 -1.37
C ASN A 155 0.39 -12.94 -0.46
N SER A 156 0.32 -13.97 0.38
CA SER A 156 1.50 -14.52 1.04
C SER A 156 2.32 -15.44 0.12
N LYS A 157 2.04 -15.48 -1.17
CA LYS A 157 3.05 -15.93 -2.12
C LYS A 157 4.09 -14.83 -2.17
N SER A 158 5.15 -15.00 -1.36
CA SER A 158 6.39 -14.28 -1.57
C SER A 158 6.70 -14.37 -3.05
N TYR A 159 6.59 -13.25 -3.76
CA TYR A 159 7.20 -13.10 -5.05
C TYR A 159 8.70 -13.24 -4.77
N SER A 160 9.26 -14.36 -5.10
CA SER A 160 10.69 -14.53 -5.16
C SER A 160 11.08 -14.10 -6.57
N PRO A 161 11.59 -12.90 -6.78
CA PRO A 161 12.17 -12.53 -8.05
C PRO A 161 13.31 -13.50 -8.31
N ASN A 162 13.50 -13.92 -9.56
CA ASN A 162 14.67 -14.67 -9.99
C ASN A 162 15.91 -13.83 -9.62
N THR A 163 16.55 -14.19 -8.53
CA THR A 163 17.56 -13.40 -7.81
C THR A 163 18.96 -13.61 -8.39
N SER A 164 19.10 -13.63 -9.69
CA SER A 164 20.42 -13.60 -10.33
C SER A 164 20.82 -12.22 -10.88
N LEU A 165 20.21 -11.15 -10.39
CA LEU A 165 20.55 -9.78 -10.78
C LEU A 165 21.74 -9.28 -9.96
N ASN A 166 22.83 -9.03 -10.66
CA ASN A 166 24.10 -8.60 -10.10
C ASN A 166 24.03 -7.09 -9.74
N TRP A 167 23.89 -6.77 -8.45
CA TRP A 167 23.64 -5.43 -7.90
C TRP A 167 24.82 -4.46 -7.96
N ASN A 168 26.00 -4.93 -8.40
CA ASN A 168 27.21 -4.10 -8.49
C ASN A 168 27.14 -2.95 -9.52
N ILE A 169 25.99 -2.77 -10.19
CA ILE A 169 25.78 -1.74 -11.22
C ILE A 169 25.27 -0.41 -10.64
N PHE A 170 24.82 -0.40 -9.39
CA PHE A 170 24.21 0.80 -8.75
C PHE A 170 25.21 1.76 -8.07
N CYS A 171 26.46 1.39 -7.94
CA CYS A 171 27.48 2.18 -7.22
C CYS A 171 28.47 2.90 -8.15
N ARG A 172 28.01 3.34 -9.32
CA ARG A 172 28.81 4.21 -10.18
C ARG A 172 28.07 5.43 -10.62
#